data_56d50643372d16976a4e2f8313ad21d1
#
_entry.id   56d50643372d16976a4e2f8313ad21d1
#
_cell.length_a   1.000
_cell.length_b   1.000
_cell.length_c   1.000
_cell.angle_alpha   90.00
_cell.angle_beta   90.00
_cell.angle_gamma   90.00
#
_symmetry.space_group_name_H-M   'P 1'
#
loop_
_entity.id
_entity.type
_entity.pdbx_description
1 polymer ?
#
loop_
_entity_poly.entity_id
_entity_poly.type
_entity_poly.pdbx_seq_one_letter_code
_entity_poly.pdbx_strand_id
1 'polypeptide(L)'
;MDKFLTHSQPAGPGRREFIRQVCGTALLGSAGITLAGCSSAPSQTTSAEASFNHGVASGDPLQDRVILWTRITPRGSDADREVAVHWTVATDQAMQHVVASGSISTSAKRDFTVKVDAAGLLPGHIYYYQFAADTVKSTVGRTKTLPGADARSVRLAVFSCSNYPAGYFNVYADAARRNDIDAALHIGDYLYEYESTGYACENAVALGRVSEPSSALLALADYRCRHAQYRGDPDLQAVHASVPFITVWDDHEIADDTWRDGSVDHNSAKLGPFSLRKEAAIQAYHEWMPIRTPDLARPDHIYRSFDFGGVLSLHMLDTRVVARDQQLMISSYFGQDKQFDETKYRRDLCSPHRQMMGVEQMSWLEKKVSASKARWQVLGQQVLMARMELPPAVALGKCNSTEFAALKKRAARDPAGVDAKHQDWLAQPCMPCFLDSWDGYQNDRELVFNMMQRHRKNLVVLTGDTHNAWASDLHDVEGRQVGVEFAGPSVSSPGMEGGYRDRDPEDVANIMVDMIGPLYYAQTSKRGYMIVTATHEQVRCDWRFVDTVHSREFSASTDRSLRTMAGPGNRKLVECGNA
;
A
#
# COMPACT_ATOMS: atom_id res chain seq x y z
N MET A 1 2.32 -7.04 11.99
CA MET A 1 1.68 -6.76 13.28
C MET A 1 1.16 -8.01 13.98
N ASP A 2 0.77 -9.03 13.23
CA ASP A 2 0.40 -10.36 13.78
C ASP A 2 1.53 -11.07 14.55
N LYS A 3 2.75 -10.63 14.40
CA LYS A 3 3.93 -11.19 15.09
C LYS A 3 4.04 -10.85 16.58
N PHE A 4 3.20 -9.99 17.10
CA PHE A 4 3.14 -9.70 18.54
C PHE A 4 2.26 -10.67 19.31
N LEU A 5 1.54 -11.55 18.62
CA LEU A 5 0.67 -12.55 19.25
C LEU A 5 1.15 -13.93 18.78
N THR A 6 1.87 -14.64 19.65
CA THR A 6 2.23 -16.04 19.46
C THR A 6 0.99 -16.86 19.17
N HIS A 7 0.69 -17.13 17.89
CA HIS A 7 -0.26 -18.16 17.51
C HIS A 7 0.45 -19.51 17.54
N SER A 8 0.19 -20.28 18.58
CA SER A 8 0.35 -21.74 18.53
C SER A 8 -0.70 -22.28 17.56
N GLN A 9 -0.30 -22.61 16.34
CA GLN A 9 -1.14 -23.37 15.41
C GLN A 9 -1.34 -24.79 15.94
N PRO A 10 -2.57 -25.33 15.97
CA PRO A 10 -2.78 -26.75 16.19
C PRO A 10 -2.32 -27.51 14.94
N ALA A 11 -1.50 -28.52 15.14
CA ALA A 11 -1.04 -29.43 14.10
C ALA A 11 -2.24 -30.09 13.40
N GLY A 12 -2.44 -29.80 12.12
CA GLY A 12 -3.42 -30.47 11.27
C GLY A 12 -2.96 -31.87 10.86
N PRO A 13 -3.87 -32.81 10.62
CA PRO A 13 -3.55 -34.20 10.31
C PRO A 13 -2.90 -34.33 8.92
N GLY A 14 -1.93 -35.25 8.86
CA GLY A 14 -1.04 -35.47 7.73
C GLY A 14 -1.73 -35.88 6.42
N ARG A 15 -1.14 -35.42 5.32
CA ARG A 15 -1.39 -35.82 3.94
C ARG A 15 -1.18 -37.32 3.74
N ARG A 16 -2.21 -38.15 3.88
CA ARG A 16 -2.19 -39.55 3.36
C ARG A 16 -3.55 -40.24 3.25
N GLU A 17 -4.63 -39.56 2.94
CA GLU A 17 -5.93 -40.27 2.79
C GLU A 17 -6.94 -39.66 1.78
N PHE A 18 -6.48 -38.98 0.71
CA PHE A 18 -7.41 -38.47 -0.29
C PHE A 18 -7.05 -38.82 -1.75
N ILE A 19 -6.47 -40.02 -1.95
CA ILE A 19 -6.35 -40.61 -3.29
C ILE A 19 -6.91 -42.04 -3.27
N ARG A 20 -8.23 -42.15 -3.30
CA ARG A 20 -8.96 -43.36 -3.75
C ARG A 20 -10.45 -43.03 -3.80
N GLN A 21 -10.91 -42.61 -4.95
CA GLN A 21 -12.25 -42.85 -5.51
C GLN A 21 -12.56 -41.78 -6.55
N VAL A 22 -12.40 -42.11 -7.79
CA VAL A 22 -13.34 -41.99 -8.89
C VAL A 22 -12.63 -42.53 -10.14
N CYS A 23 -12.85 -43.80 -10.40
CA CYS A 23 -12.72 -44.43 -11.73
C CYS A 23 -13.96 -45.29 -11.97
N GLY A 24 -14.57 -45.13 -13.13
CA GLY A 24 -15.64 -45.98 -13.65
C GLY A 24 -16.92 -45.18 -13.91
N THR A 25 -17.48 -45.05 -15.06
CA THR A 25 -17.65 -45.99 -16.18
C THR A 25 -18.15 -45.22 -17.41
N ALA A 26 -17.61 -45.52 -18.54
CA ALA A 26 -18.14 -45.14 -19.84
C ALA A 26 -19.27 -46.10 -20.28
N LEU A 27 -20.28 -45.61 -20.98
CA LEU A 27 -21.03 -46.44 -21.94
C LEU A 27 -21.62 -45.60 -23.08
N LEU A 28 -21.42 -46.11 -24.27
CA LEU A 28 -21.78 -45.67 -25.61
C LEU A 28 -23.30 -45.68 -25.86
N GLY A 29 -23.76 -44.78 -26.72
CA GLY A 29 -25.09 -44.83 -27.34
C GLY A 29 -25.12 -43.96 -28.59
N SER A 30 -24.88 -44.59 -29.74
CA SER A 30 -25.04 -44.05 -31.10
C SER A 30 -26.49 -44.14 -31.56
N ALA A 31 -27.04 -43.05 -32.12
CA ALA A 31 -28.15 -43.12 -33.08
C ALA A 31 -28.11 -41.86 -33.97
N GLY A 32 -27.89 -42.08 -35.24
CA GLY A 32 -28.02 -41.05 -36.26
C GLY A 32 -29.46 -40.94 -36.78
N ILE A 33 -29.82 -39.78 -37.32
CA ILE A 33 -30.85 -39.60 -38.35
C ILE A 33 -30.63 -38.24 -39.06
N THR A 34 -30.38 -38.35 -40.33
CA THR A 34 -30.68 -37.61 -41.59
C THR A 34 -31.10 -36.12 -41.60
N LEU A 35 -30.45 -35.50 -42.57
CA LEU A 35 -30.59 -34.19 -43.20
C LEU A 35 -32.03 -33.76 -43.56
N ALA A 36 -32.30 -32.47 -43.34
CA ALA A 36 -33.10 -31.63 -44.23
C ALA A 36 -32.52 -30.19 -44.20
N GLY A 37 -32.04 -29.75 -45.34
CA GLY A 37 -31.45 -28.42 -45.50
C GLY A 37 -32.53 -27.33 -45.59
N CYS A 38 -32.27 -26.23 -44.91
CA CYS A 38 -32.76 -24.91 -45.26
C CYS A 38 -31.60 -23.92 -45.09
N SER A 39 -31.10 -23.45 -46.22
CA SER A 39 -30.10 -22.38 -46.28
C SER A 39 -30.75 -21.05 -45.90
N SER A 40 -30.57 -20.64 -44.65
CA SER A 40 -30.61 -19.23 -44.26
C SER A 40 -29.18 -18.80 -43.98
N ALA A 41 -28.71 -17.82 -44.74
CA ALA A 41 -27.42 -17.19 -44.51
C ALA A 41 -27.35 -16.69 -43.03
N PRO A 42 -26.30 -17.04 -42.27
CA PRO A 42 -26.13 -16.47 -40.97
C PRO A 42 -25.79 -14.99 -41.18
N SER A 43 -26.63 -14.10 -40.65
CA SER A 43 -26.19 -12.75 -40.32
C SER A 43 -24.98 -12.92 -39.40
N GLN A 44 -23.77 -12.61 -39.88
CA GLN A 44 -22.61 -12.49 -39.08
C GLN A 44 -22.84 -11.30 -38.10
N THR A 45 -23.41 -11.58 -36.95
CA THR A 45 -23.14 -10.76 -35.79
C THR A 45 -21.65 -10.89 -35.53
N THR A 46 -20.87 -9.93 -35.99
CA THR A 46 -19.46 -9.78 -35.60
C THR A 46 -19.42 -9.66 -34.10
N SER A 47 -19.22 -10.77 -33.38
CA SER A 47 -18.97 -10.75 -31.95
C SER A 47 -17.69 -9.94 -31.76
N ALA A 48 -17.75 -8.88 -30.98
CA ALA A 48 -16.59 -8.06 -30.65
C ALA A 48 -15.44 -8.95 -30.20
N GLU A 49 -14.27 -8.82 -30.85
CA GLU A 49 -13.13 -9.71 -30.64
C GLU A 49 -12.34 -9.42 -29.36
N ALA A 50 -12.67 -8.32 -28.64
CA ALA A 50 -11.98 -7.88 -27.42
C ALA A 50 -12.95 -7.28 -26.40
N SER A 51 -12.50 -7.15 -25.13
CA SER A 51 -13.22 -6.44 -24.06
C SER A 51 -12.23 -5.77 -23.11
N PHE A 52 -12.72 -4.78 -22.30
CA PHE A 52 -11.93 -4.03 -21.31
C PHE A 52 -12.36 -4.39 -19.88
N ASN A 53 -12.23 -5.67 -19.50
CA ASN A 53 -12.77 -6.21 -18.25
C ASN A 53 -12.10 -5.65 -16.98
N HIS A 54 -10.91 -5.04 -17.11
CA HIS A 54 -10.10 -4.54 -16.00
C HIS A 54 -10.12 -3.01 -15.90
N GLY A 55 -11.07 -2.36 -16.62
CA GLY A 55 -11.25 -0.92 -16.62
C GLY A 55 -10.08 -0.14 -17.22
N VAL A 56 -10.01 1.13 -16.87
CA VAL A 56 -8.96 2.06 -17.27
C VAL A 56 -8.31 2.68 -16.05
N ALA A 57 -7.07 3.16 -16.18
CA ALA A 57 -6.38 3.88 -15.13
C ALA A 57 -5.46 4.95 -15.73
N SER A 58 -5.17 5.97 -14.93
CA SER A 58 -4.07 6.89 -15.21
C SER A 58 -3.14 7.03 -14.01
N GLY A 59 -1.91 7.45 -14.24
CA GLY A 59 -0.98 7.62 -13.14
C GLY A 59 0.30 8.35 -13.52
N ASP A 60 1.17 8.50 -12.53
CA ASP A 60 2.43 9.25 -12.64
C ASP A 60 2.29 10.56 -13.43
N PRO A 61 1.35 11.45 -13.04
CA PRO A 61 1.14 12.69 -13.74
C PRO A 61 2.39 13.56 -13.66
N LEU A 62 2.71 14.25 -14.78
CA LEU A 62 3.65 15.35 -14.84
C LEU A 62 2.90 16.61 -15.28
N GLN A 63 3.59 17.73 -15.42
CA GLN A 63 2.96 18.98 -15.83
C GLN A 63 2.43 18.95 -17.28
N ASP A 64 3.05 18.13 -18.14
CA ASP A 64 2.78 18.08 -19.58
C ASP A 64 2.33 16.72 -20.09
N ARG A 65 2.19 15.71 -19.19
CA ARG A 65 1.87 14.32 -19.58
C ARG A 65 1.36 13.47 -18.43
N VAL A 66 0.78 12.33 -18.76
CA VAL A 66 0.28 11.35 -17.79
C VAL A 66 0.37 9.94 -18.38
N ILE A 67 0.63 8.93 -17.56
CA ILE A 67 0.51 7.54 -17.95
C ILE A 67 -0.98 7.18 -18.04
N LEU A 68 -1.40 6.59 -19.16
CA LEU A 68 -2.70 5.97 -19.35
C LEU A 68 -2.53 4.46 -19.43
N TRP A 69 -3.44 3.72 -18.82
CA TRP A 69 -3.37 2.26 -18.73
C TRP A 69 -4.72 1.61 -18.97
N THR A 70 -4.70 0.46 -19.64
CA THR A 70 -5.81 -0.49 -19.71
C THR A 70 -5.28 -1.90 -19.96
N ARG A 71 -6.16 -2.90 -19.95
CA ARG A 71 -5.88 -4.28 -20.38
C ARG A 71 -6.97 -4.75 -21.32
N ILE A 72 -6.55 -5.33 -22.42
CA ILE A 72 -7.44 -6.00 -23.36
C ILE A 72 -7.64 -7.44 -22.92
N THR A 73 -8.89 -7.90 -22.94
CA THR A 73 -9.21 -9.33 -22.82
C THR A 73 -9.63 -9.81 -24.20
N PRO A 74 -8.71 -10.48 -24.95
CA PRO A 74 -9.03 -10.98 -26.27
C PRO A 74 -10.06 -12.11 -26.18
N ARG A 75 -10.93 -12.22 -27.17
CA ARG A 75 -11.85 -13.35 -27.33
C ARG A 75 -11.32 -14.28 -28.42
N GLY A 76 -11.33 -15.58 -28.15
CA GLY A 76 -10.87 -16.61 -29.07
C GLY A 76 -9.58 -17.30 -28.63
N SER A 77 -9.17 -18.33 -29.39
CA SER A 77 -8.07 -19.23 -29.02
C SER A 77 -6.67 -18.75 -29.45
N ASP A 78 -6.56 -17.58 -30.07
CA ASP A 78 -5.28 -17.08 -30.58
C ASP A 78 -4.55 -16.24 -29.47
N ALA A 79 -3.89 -16.98 -28.59
CA ALA A 79 -3.14 -16.41 -27.46
C ALA A 79 -1.91 -15.58 -27.89
N ASP A 80 -1.43 -15.75 -29.11
CA ASP A 80 -0.24 -15.07 -29.66
C ASP A 80 -0.60 -13.85 -30.52
N ARG A 81 -1.88 -13.53 -30.67
CA ARG A 81 -2.34 -12.39 -31.46
C ARG A 81 -1.84 -11.06 -30.89
N GLU A 82 -1.28 -10.24 -31.74
CA GLU A 82 -1.04 -8.85 -31.45
C GLU A 82 -2.32 -8.04 -31.67
N VAL A 83 -2.71 -7.25 -30.66
CA VAL A 83 -3.94 -6.44 -30.67
C VAL A 83 -3.55 -4.97 -30.78
N ALA A 84 -4.04 -4.28 -31.81
CA ALA A 84 -3.91 -2.83 -31.94
C ALA A 84 -4.93 -2.11 -31.04
N VAL A 85 -4.47 -1.15 -30.27
CA VAL A 85 -5.30 -0.37 -29.34
C VAL A 85 -5.12 1.11 -29.64
N HIS A 86 -6.21 1.80 -29.89
CA HIS A 86 -6.25 3.26 -30.06
C HIS A 86 -6.52 3.89 -28.70
N TRP A 87 -5.87 5.00 -28.43
CA TRP A 87 -6.12 5.82 -27.26
C TRP A 87 -6.40 7.27 -27.65
N THR A 88 -7.24 7.94 -26.87
CA THR A 88 -7.67 9.30 -27.10
C THR A 88 -7.70 10.06 -25.77
N VAL A 89 -7.24 11.32 -25.76
CA VAL A 89 -7.36 12.26 -24.65
C VAL A 89 -8.14 13.48 -25.11
N ALA A 90 -9.14 13.90 -24.32
CA ALA A 90 -10.00 15.04 -24.62
C ALA A 90 -10.12 15.97 -23.39
N THR A 91 -10.57 17.21 -23.61
CA THR A 91 -10.87 18.17 -22.55
C THR A 91 -12.27 18.02 -21.96
N ASP A 92 -13.13 17.18 -22.56
CA ASP A 92 -14.50 16.95 -22.16
C ASP A 92 -14.83 15.45 -22.05
N GLN A 93 -15.75 15.11 -21.16
CA GLN A 93 -16.15 13.73 -20.91
C GLN A 93 -16.86 13.06 -22.10
N ALA A 94 -17.47 13.85 -23.00
CA ALA A 94 -18.09 13.34 -24.21
C ALA A 94 -17.08 13.01 -25.31
N MET A 95 -15.77 13.22 -25.06
CA MET A 95 -14.65 12.95 -25.97
C MET A 95 -14.77 13.70 -27.31
N GLN A 96 -15.37 14.91 -27.31
CA GLN A 96 -15.58 15.71 -28.53
C GLN A 96 -14.39 16.60 -28.86
N HIS A 97 -13.69 17.12 -27.84
CA HIS A 97 -12.54 18.00 -28.00
C HIS A 97 -11.23 17.26 -27.73
N VAL A 98 -10.82 16.48 -28.72
CA VAL A 98 -9.60 15.65 -28.66
C VAL A 98 -8.35 16.54 -28.72
N VAL A 99 -7.43 16.34 -27.78
CA VAL A 99 -6.15 17.07 -27.70
C VAL A 99 -4.93 16.17 -27.95
N ALA A 100 -5.06 14.86 -27.74
CA ALA A 100 -4.02 13.89 -28.05
C ALA A 100 -4.65 12.53 -28.40
N SER A 101 -4.01 11.78 -29.26
CA SER A 101 -4.43 10.42 -29.63
C SER A 101 -3.25 9.65 -30.23
N GLY A 102 -3.39 8.34 -30.30
CA GLY A 102 -2.40 7.47 -30.94
C GLY A 102 -2.83 6.01 -30.92
N SER A 103 -1.90 5.16 -31.32
CA SER A 103 -2.10 3.71 -31.38
C SER A 103 -0.89 3.00 -30.81
N ILE A 104 -1.14 1.86 -30.17
CA ILE A 104 -0.11 0.96 -29.63
C ILE A 104 -0.59 -0.48 -29.78
N SER A 105 0.33 -1.40 -30.00
CA SER A 105 0.03 -2.84 -30.01
C SER A 105 0.37 -3.48 -28.68
N THR A 106 -0.41 -4.49 -28.29
CA THR A 106 -0.16 -5.34 -27.12
C THR A 106 -0.37 -6.82 -27.44
N SER A 107 0.20 -7.69 -26.63
CA SER A 107 0.10 -9.15 -26.80
C SER A 107 0.22 -9.89 -25.45
N ALA A 108 0.09 -11.21 -25.46
CA ALA A 108 0.28 -12.09 -24.30
C ALA A 108 1.64 -11.90 -23.60
N LYS A 109 2.67 -11.45 -24.31
CA LYS A 109 3.99 -11.15 -23.71
C LYS A 109 3.92 -10.13 -22.58
N ARG A 110 2.94 -9.21 -22.65
CA ARG A 110 2.66 -8.19 -21.62
C ARG A 110 1.31 -8.41 -20.95
N ASP A 111 0.79 -9.63 -20.96
CA ASP A 111 -0.54 -9.94 -20.46
C ASP A 111 -1.64 -9.04 -21.05
N PHE A 112 -1.49 -8.63 -22.31
CA PHE A 112 -2.38 -7.71 -23.01
C PHE A 112 -2.59 -6.36 -22.33
N THR A 113 -1.70 -5.95 -21.41
CA THR A 113 -1.73 -4.61 -20.82
C THR A 113 -1.23 -3.58 -21.83
N VAL A 114 -1.80 -2.39 -21.73
CA VAL A 114 -1.46 -1.20 -22.52
C VAL A 114 -1.02 -0.10 -21.59
N LYS A 115 0.11 0.52 -21.88
CA LYS A 115 0.62 1.67 -21.14
C LYS A 115 1.13 2.72 -22.11
N VAL A 116 0.60 3.94 -21.99
CA VAL A 116 0.90 5.07 -22.88
C VAL A 116 1.33 6.27 -22.04
N ASP A 117 2.43 6.92 -22.38
CA ASP A 117 2.80 8.22 -21.81
C ASP A 117 2.22 9.33 -22.70
N ALA A 118 0.99 9.76 -22.39
CA ALA A 118 0.25 10.75 -23.18
C ALA A 118 0.79 12.17 -22.88
N ALA A 119 1.55 12.72 -23.82
CA ALA A 119 2.23 14.02 -23.72
C ALA A 119 1.50 15.13 -24.48
N GLY A 120 1.96 16.38 -24.29
CA GLY A 120 1.40 17.57 -24.96
C GLY A 120 0.21 18.17 -24.22
N LEU A 121 0.08 17.87 -22.93
CA LEU A 121 -0.99 18.36 -22.07
C LEU A 121 -0.58 19.65 -21.35
N LEU A 122 -1.55 20.43 -20.88
CA LEU A 122 -1.31 21.66 -20.12
C LEU A 122 -1.24 21.37 -18.61
N PRO A 123 -0.44 22.11 -17.83
CA PRO A 123 -0.31 21.93 -16.39
C PRO A 123 -1.59 22.22 -15.62
N GLY A 124 -1.92 21.40 -14.62
CA GLY A 124 -3.04 21.61 -13.71
C GLY A 124 -4.43 21.39 -14.32
N HIS A 125 -4.51 20.83 -15.54
CA HIS A 125 -5.77 20.64 -16.26
C HIS A 125 -6.34 19.23 -16.04
N ILE A 126 -7.66 19.16 -16.04
CA ILE A 126 -8.42 17.91 -16.05
C ILE A 126 -8.59 17.48 -17.51
N TYR A 127 -8.38 16.18 -17.75
CA TYR A 127 -8.57 15.54 -19.04
C TYR A 127 -9.41 14.27 -18.86
N TYR A 128 -10.00 13.84 -19.98
CA TYR A 128 -10.71 12.59 -20.10
C TYR A 128 -10.02 11.73 -21.14
N TYR A 129 -10.02 10.41 -20.95
CA TYR A 129 -9.34 9.49 -21.86
C TYR A 129 -10.13 8.21 -22.08
N GLN A 130 -9.96 7.62 -23.24
CA GLN A 130 -10.65 6.40 -23.64
C GLN A 130 -9.75 5.55 -24.53
N PHE A 131 -9.87 4.23 -24.41
CA PHE A 131 -9.25 3.27 -25.30
C PHE A 131 -10.28 2.63 -26.22
N ALA A 132 -9.82 2.20 -27.40
CA ALA A 132 -10.63 1.44 -28.35
C ALA A 132 -9.79 0.33 -28.98
N ALA A 133 -10.36 -0.85 -29.11
CA ALA A 133 -9.82 -1.98 -29.85
C ALA A 133 -10.92 -2.55 -30.73
N ASP A 134 -10.65 -2.69 -32.01
CA ASP A 134 -11.66 -3.04 -33.01
C ASP A 134 -12.90 -2.11 -32.95
N THR A 135 -14.08 -2.65 -32.67
CA THR A 135 -15.33 -1.89 -32.53
C THR A 135 -15.68 -1.57 -31.07
N VAL A 136 -14.88 -2.03 -30.11
CA VAL A 136 -15.17 -1.89 -28.68
C VAL A 136 -14.41 -0.72 -28.08
N LYS A 137 -15.11 0.06 -27.25
CA LYS A 137 -14.53 1.16 -26.47
C LYS A 137 -14.52 0.81 -24.97
N SER A 138 -13.50 1.26 -24.27
CA SER A 138 -13.45 1.24 -22.81
C SER A 138 -14.43 2.23 -22.20
N THR A 139 -14.60 2.19 -20.88
CA THR A 139 -15.12 3.32 -20.12
C THR A 139 -14.25 4.55 -20.33
N VAL A 140 -14.83 5.75 -20.12
CA VAL A 140 -14.07 7.01 -20.11
C VAL A 140 -13.45 7.20 -18.73
N GLY A 141 -12.14 7.38 -18.68
CA GLY A 141 -11.43 7.75 -17.46
C GLY A 141 -11.21 9.26 -17.38
N ARG A 142 -11.07 9.77 -16.15
CA ARG A 142 -10.70 11.14 -15.83
C ARG A 142 -9.29 11.17 -15.26
N THR A 143 -8.50 12.14 -15.67
CA THR A 143 -7.12 12.35 -15.17
C THR A 143 -6.84 13.82 -14.94
N LYS A 144 -5.72 14.13 -14.29
CA LYS A 144 -5.27 15.51 -14.06
C LYS A 144 -3.75 15.56 -14.14
N THR A 145 -3.21 16.57 -14.83
CA THR A 145 -1.78 16.87 -14.85
C THR A 145 -1.36 17.60 -13.57
N LEU A 146 -0.05 17.52 -13.22
CA LEU A 146 0.48 18.27 -12.10
C LEU A 146 0.36 19.78 -12.34
N PRO A 147 0.09 20.57 -11.28
CA PRO A 147 -0.10 22.01 -11.41
C PRO A 147 1.22 22.74 -11.72
N GLY A 148 1.09 23.95 -12.26
CA GLY A 148 2.19 24.90 -12.43
C GLY A 148 2.64 25.52 -11.10
N ALA A 149 3.57 26.48 -11.20
CA ALA A 149 4.17 27.12 -10.02
C ALA A 149 3.18 27.98 -9.20
N ASP A 150 2.05 28.34 -9.77
CA ASP A 150 0.99 29.16 -9.19
C ASP A 150 -0.01 28.37 -8.33
N ALA A 151 0.20 27.06 -8.17
CA ALA A 151 -0.64 26.22 -7.31
C ALA A 151 -0.74 26.79 -5.88
N ARG A 152 -1.96 26.85 -5.35
CA ARG A 152 -2.22 27.34 -3.99
C ARG A 152 -2.53 26.22 -3.00
N SER A 153 -3.06 25.13 -3.48
CA SER A 153 -3.38 23.95 -2.69
C SER A 153 -3.24 22.68 -3.50
N VAL A 154 -3.01 21.58 -2.81
CA VAL A 154 -2.96 20.21 -3.36
C VAL A 154 -3.75 19.32 -2.44
N ARG A 155 -4.59 18.46 -3.00
CA ARG A 155 -5.36 17.49 -2.24
C ARG A 155 -5.10 16.07 -2.74
N LEU A 156 -4.62 15.23 -1.84
CA LEU A 156 -4.24 13.84 -2.11
C LEU A 156 -5.17 12.89 -1.34
N ALA A 157 -5.63 11.82 -1.98
CA ALA A 157 -6.17 10.66 -1.29
C ALA A 157 -5.04 9.63 -1.11
N VAL A 158 -4.85 9.10 0.10
CA VAL A 158 -3.75 8.19 0.41
C VAL A 158 -4.30 6.86 0.90
N PHE A 159 -3.91 5.78 0.23
CA PHE A 159 -4.37 4.41 0.46
C PHE A 159 -3.22 3.47 0.72
N SER A 160 -3.49 2.39 1.46
CA SER A 160 -2.61 1.22 1.61
C SER A 160 -3.41 -0.03 1.97
N CYS A 161 -2.82 -1.19 1.85
CA CYS A 161 -3.25 -2.45 2.47
C CYS A 161 -4.66 -2.89 2.04
N SER A 162 -4.84 -3.13 0.73
CA SER A 162 -6.09 -3.58 0.13
C SER A 162 -6.13 -5.11 -0.02
N ASN A 163 -6.43 -5.81 1.07
CA ASN A 163 -6.55 -7.27 1.07
C ASN A 163 -7.92 -7.71 0.52
N TYR A 164 -7.93 -8.34 -0.66
CA TYR A 164 -9.15 -8.72 -1.39
C TYR A 164 -10.06 -9.67 -0.60
N PRO A 165 -9.58 -10.77 0.02
CA PRO A 165 -10.43 -11.70 0.76
C PRO A 165 -10.99 -11.13 2.07
N ALA A 166 -10.38 -10.08 2.61
CA ALA A 166 -10.77 -9.51 3.90
C ALA A 166 -12.07 -8.70 3.85
N GLY A 167 -12.48 -8.17 2.68
CA GLY A 167 -13.68 -7.36 2.57
C GLY A 167 -13.87 -6.68 1.22
N TYR A 168 -15.02 -6.05 1.01
CA TYR A 168 -15.28 -5.20 -0.15
C TYR A 168 -14.43 -3.92 -0.11
N PHE A 169 -14.14 -3.37 -1.27
CA PHE A 169 -13.33 -2.17 -1.41
C PHE A 169 -14.15 -0.87 -1.26
N ASN A 170 -15.01 -0.82 -0.25
CA ASN A 170 -15.89 0.32 0.06
C ASN A 170 -15.11 1.65 0.20
N VAL A 171 -13.87 1.58 0.68
CA VAL A 171 -12.96 2.73 0.79
C VAL A 171 -12.68 3.34 -0.58
N TYR A 172 -12.42 2.51 -1.60
CA TYR A 172 -12.26 3.00 -2.97
C TYR A 172 -13.57 3.52 -3.56
N ALA A 173 -14.71 2.87 -3.25
CA ALA A 173 -16.03 3.36 -3.67
C ALA A 173 -16.34 4.75 -3.12
N ASP A 174 -16.02 5.04 -1.84
CA ASP A 174 -16.18 6.38 -1.26
C ASP A 174 -15.27 7.40 -1.94
N ALA A 175 -14.00 7.07 -2.14
CA ALA A 175 -13.04 7.95 -2.78
C ALA A 175 -13.39 8.24 -4.25
N ALA A 176 -13.90 7.26 -5.00
CA ALA A 176 -14.28 7.41 -6.41
C ALA A 176 -15.43 8.41 -6.62
N ARG A 177 -16.28 8.63 -5.59
CA ARG A 177 -17.37 9.61 -5.62
C ARG A 177 -16.89 11.05 -5.47
N ARG A 178 -15.62 11.24 -5.15
CA ARG A 178 -15.02 12.57 -4.94
C ARG A 178 -14.47 13.12 -6.25
N ASN A 179 -14.71 14.40 -6.48
CA ASN A 179 -14.20 15.11 -7.66
C ASN A 179 -13.12 16.16 -7.30
N ASP A 180 -12.78 16.27 -6.02
CA ASP A 180 -11.89 17.29 -5.45
C ASP A 180 -10.48 16.78 -5.14
N ILE A 181 -10.14 15.55 -5.54
CA ILE A 181 -8.81 14.94 -5.39
C ILE A 181 -7.95 15.24 -6.63
N ASP A 182 -6.72 15.68 -6.40
CA ASP A 182 -5.74 15.96 -7.46
C ASP A 182 -4.99 14.70 -7.90
N ALA A 183 -4.60 13.86 -6.96
CA ALA A 183 -3.97 12.56 -7.20
C ALA A 183 -4.28 11.59 -6.06
N ALA A 184 -4.31 10.31 -6.37
CA ALA A 184 -4.36 9.22 -5.39
C ALA A 184 -2.96 8.65 -5.19
N LEU A 185 -2.54 8.50 -3.93
CA LEU A 185 -1.33 7.79 -3.57
C LEU A 185 -1.70 6.39 -3.09
N HIS A 186 -0.99 5.39 -3.57
CA HIS A 186 -1.03 4.05 -2.99
C HIS A 186 0.38 3.70 -2.50
N ILE A 187 0.54 3.59 -1.20
CA ILE A 187 1.85 3.49 -0.55
C ILE A 187 2.21 2.05 -0.15
N GLY A 188 1.67 1.09 -0.90
CA GLY A 188 2.00 -0.33 -0.80
C GLY A 188 0.84 -1.21 -0.36
N ASP A 189 1.06 -2.52 -0.45
CA ASP A 189 0.04 -3.55 -0.23
C ASP A 189 -1.21 -3.35 -1.11
N TYR A 190 -0.97 -3.03 -2.38
CA TYR A 190 -2.05 -2.96 -3.36
C TYR A 190 -2.71 -4.31 -3.57
N LEU A 191 -1.94 -5.40 -3.45
CA LEU A 191 -2.42 -6.78 -3.43
C LEU A 191 -1.68 -7.58 -2.36
N TYR A 192 -2.19 -8.78 -2.05
CA TYR A 192 -1.60 -9.74 -1.12
C TYR A 192 -1.32 -11.06 -1.84
N GLU A 193 -0.17 -11.65 -1.59
CA GLU A 193 0.36 -12.83 -2.30
C GLU A 193 -0.07 -14.17 -1.70
N TYR A 194 -0.74 -14.18 -0.56
CA TYR A 194 -1.11 -15.39 0.16
C TYR A 194 -2.03 -16.32 -0.66
N GLU A 195 -1.99 -17.60 -0.32
CA GLU A 195 -2.97 -18.58 -0.79
C GLU A 195 -4.38 -18.26 -0.30
N SER A 196 -5.39 -18.91 -0.90
CA SER A 196 -6.81 -18.63 -0.62
C SER A 196 -7.26 -18.96 0.81
N THR A 197 -6.44 -19.70 1.58
CA THR A 197 -6.63 -20.02 2.99
C THR A 197 -5.68 -19.26 3.91
N GLY A 198 -4.98 -18.26 3.40
CA GLY A 198 -3.99 -17.46 4.11
C GLY A 198 -4.59 -16.34 4.95
N TYR A 199 -3.84 -15.27 5.09
CA TYR A 199 -4.16 -14.13 5.95
C TYR A 199 -5.53 -13.48 5.64
N ALA A 200 -6.36 -13.31 6.68
CA ALA A 200 -7.64 -12.59 6.67
C ALA A 200 -8.67 -13.11 5.65
N CYS A 201 -8.71 -14.42 5.42
CA CYS A 201 -9.63 -15.09 4.48
C CYS A 201 -10.94 -15.60 5.11
N GLU A 202 -11.18 -15.35 6.40
CA GLU A 202 -12.28 -15.98 7.18
C GLU A 202 -13.65 -15.72 6.55
N ASN A 203 -13.85 -14.56 5.95
CA ASN A 203 -15.09 -14.17 5.31
C ASN A 203 -15.08 -14.33 3.77
N ALA A 204 -13.97 -14.76 3.18
CA ALA A 204 -13.75 -14.74 1.72
C ALA A 204 -14.83 -15.50 0.94
N VAL A 205 -15.22 -16.69 1.39
CA VAL A 205 -16.26 -17.50 0.73
C VAL A 205 -17.63 -16.83 0.83
N ALA A 206 -18.00 -16.33 2.01
CA ALA A 206 -19.29 -15.66 2.22
C ALA A 206 -19.42 -14.37 1.41
N LEU A 207 -18.31 -13.65 1.19
CA LEU A 207 -18.26 -12.42 0.42
C LEU A 207 -18.07 -12.66 -1.09
N GLY A 208 -17.80 -13.90 -1.52
CA GLY A 208 -17.45 -14.21 -2.91
C GLY A 208 -16.09 -13.62 -3.31
N ARG A 209 -15.14 -13.53 -2.37
CA ARG A 209 -13.83 -12.88 -2.56
C ARG A 209 -12.65 -13.82 -2.27
N VAL A 210 -12.78 -15.08 -2.67
CA VAL A 210 -11.68 -16.06 -2.55
C VAL A 210 -10.54 -15.65 -3.46
N SER A 211 -9.32 -15.69 -2.94
CA SER A 211 -8.12 -15.31 -3.69
C SER A 211 -7.80 -16.26 -4.85
N GLU A 212 -7.46 -15.70 -6.01
CA GLU A 212 -7.01 -16.41 -7.22
C GLU A 212 -5.60 -15.95 -7.61
N PRO A 213 -4.69 -16.89 -7.95
CA PRO A 213 -4.85 -18.34 -7.80
C PRO A 213 -5.01 -18.74 -6.34
N SER A 214 -5.47 -19.97 -6.10
CA SER A 214 -5.68 -20.48 -4.75
C SER A 214 -4.37 -20.79 -3.99
N SER A 215 -3.25 -20.87 -4.69
CA SER A 215 -1.89 -21.00 -4.13
C SER A 215 -1.28 -19.64 -3.84
N ALA A 216 -0.25 -19.60 -2.98
CA ALA A 216 0.61 -18.44 -2.84
C ALA A 216 1.31 -18.10 -4.17
N LEU A 217 1.57 -16.81 -4.41
CA LEU A 217 2.15 -16.34 -5.67
C LEU A 217 3.65 -16.62 -5.72
N LEU A 218 4.12 -17.24 -6.81
CA LEU A 218 5.53 -17.55 -7.05
C LEU A 218 5.97 -17.18 -8.46
N ALA A 219 5.18 -17.52 -9.46
CA ALA A 219 5.50 -17.30 -10.87
C ALA A 219 4.80 -16.05 -11.40
N LEU A 220 5.30 -15.54 -12.54
CA LEU A 220 4.72 -14.37 -13.22
C LEU A 220 3.22 -14.54 -13.52
N ALA A 221 2.81 -15.75 -13.92
CA ALA A 221 1.39 -16.04 -14.19
C ALA A 221 0.52 -15.90 -12.94
N ASP A 222 1.05 -16.25 -11.75
CA ASP A 222 0.32 -16.13 -10.48
C ASP A 222 0.09 -14.66 -10.13
N TYR A 223 1.13 -13.83 -10.22
CA TYR A 223 1.04 -12.39 -9.98
C TYR A 223 0.10 -11.69 -10.98
N ARG A 224 0.18 -12.05 -12.27
CA ARG A 224 -0.75 -11.53 -13.29
C ARG A 224 -2.20 -11.92 -12.99
N CYS A 225 -2.45 -13.16 -12.57
CA CYS A 225 -3.76 -13.63 -12.16
C CYS A 225 -4.31 -12.81 -10.97
N ARG A 226 -3.50 -12.61 -9.93
CA ARG A 226 -3.89 -11.82 -8.76
C ARG A 226 -4.16 -10.36 -9.11
N HIS A 227 -3.30 -9.72 -9.91
CA HIS A 227 -3.57 -8.38 -10.43
C HIS A 227 -4.88 -8.32 -11.22
N ALA A 228 -5.15 -9.31 -12.09
CA ALA A 228 -6.39 -9.39 -12.85
C ALA A 228 -7.61 -9.49 -11.93
N GLN A 229 -7.54 -10.32 -10.88
CA GLN A 229 -8.61 -10.44 -9.89
C GLN A 229 -8.90 -9.09 -9.20
N TYR A 230 -7.87 -8.41 -8.70
CA TYR A 230 -8.03 -7.11 -8.05
C TYR A 230 -8.60 -6.07 -9.01
N ARG A 231 -8.06 -5.97 -10.22
CA ARG A 231 -8.52 -5.03 -11.25
C ARG A 231 -9.90 -5.40 -11.83
N GLY A 232 -10.42 -6.59 -11.53
CA GLY A 232 -11.80 -6.98 -11.78
C GLY A 232 -12.81 -6.39 -10.78
N ASP A 233 -12.36 -5.87 -9.63
CA ASP A 233 -13.24 -5.25 -8.63
C ASP A 233 -13.80 -3.91 -9.12
N PRO A 234 -15.13 -3.71 -9.10
CA PRO A 234 -15.77 -2.50 -9.64
C PRO A 234 -15.40 -1.22 -8.89
N ASP A 235 -15.18 -1.29 -7.57
CA ASP A 235 -14.87 -0.12 -6.76
C ASP A 235 -13.43 0.34 -7.00
N LEU A 236 -12.51 -0.63 -7.17
CA LEU A 236 -11.13 -0.34 -7.56
C LEU A 236 -11.05 0.20 -9.00
N GLN A 237 -11.85 -0.31 -9.93
CA GLN A 237 -11.95 0.25 -11.29
C GLN A 237 -12.46 1.69 -11.24
N ALA A 238 -13.50 1.97 -10.45
CA ALA A 238 -14.10 3.29 -10.33
C ALA A 238 -13.09 4.35 -9.83
N VAL A 239 -12.32 4.06 -8.78
CA VAL A 239 -11.34 5.01 -8.27
C VAL A 239 -10.19 5.22 -9.26
N HIS A 240 -9.71 4.16 -9.92
CA HIS A 240 -8.68 4.28 -10.97
C HIS A 240 -9.14 5.09 -12.19
N ALA A 241 -10.42 4.98 -12.54
CA ALA A 241 -11.00 5.76 -13.63
C ALA A 241 -11.25 7.24 -13.26
N SER A 242 -11.25 7.60 -11.97
CA SER A 242 -11.64 8.94 -11.49
C SER A 242 -10.47 9.89 -11.24
N VAL A 243 -9.25 9.37 -10.98
CA VAL A 243 -8.09 10.17 -10.53
C VAL A 243 -6.77 9.50 -10.92
N PRO A 244 -5.70 10.28 -11.24
CA PRO A 244 -4.39 9.68 -11.50
C PRO A 244 -3.76 9.13 -10.23
N PHE A 245 -3.17 7.92 -10.32
CA PHE A 245 -2.49 7.25 -9.23
C PHE A 245 -0.98 7.47 -9.25
N ILE A 246 -0.40 7.64 -8.08
CA ILE A 246 1.05 7.58 -7.82
C ILE A 246 1.25 6.44 -6.83
N THR A 247 1.89 5.34 -7.25
CA THR A 247 1.96 4.12 -6.45
C THR A 247 3.39 3.68 -6.21
N VAL A 248 3.62 3.01 -5.10
CA VAL A 248 4.84 2.27 -4.78
C VAL A 248 4.42 0.95 -4.16
N TRP A 249 5.24 -0.10 -4.31
CA TRP A 249 5.03 -1.36 -3.61
C TRP A 249 5.42 -1.28 -2.14
N ASP A 250 4.88 -2.19 -1.33
CA ASP A 250 5.40 -2.60 -0.04
C ASP A 250 5.92 -4.05 -0.17
N ASP A 251 5.77 -4.87 0.83
CA ASP A 251 6.24 -6.25 0.81
C ASP A 251 5.25 -7.19 0.08
N HIS A 252 3.95 -7.07 0.31
CA HIS A 252 2.94 -8.00 -0.22
C HIS A 252 2.78 -7.99 -1.74
N GLU A 253 3.23 -6.98 -2.43
CA GLU A 253 3.36 -7.04 -3.88
C GLU A 253 4.37 -8.10 -4.32
N ILE A 254 5.24 -8.57 -3.41
CA ILE A 254 6.25 -9.63 -3.63
C ILE A 254 6.01 -10.79 -2.66
N ALA A 255 6.27 -10.58 -1.36
CA ALA A 255 6.04 -11.55 -0.29
C ALA A 255 6.24 -10.92 1.09
N ASP A 256 5.50 -11.38 2.08
CA ASP A 256 5.48 -10.92 3.48
C ASP A 256 6.87 -10.62 4.03
N ASP A 257 7.03 -9.44 4.62
CA ASP A 257 8.27 -8.93 5.19
C ASP A 257 9.47 -9.02 4.22
N THR A 258 9.29 -8.67 2.95
CA THR A 258 10.36 -8.65 1.94
C THR A 258 11.47 -7.68 2.31
N TRP A 259 12.72 -8.15 2.12
CA TRP A 259 13.93 -7.33 2.06
C TRP A 259 14.67 -7.56 0.74
N ARG A 260 15.77 -6.86 0.51
CA ARG A 260 16.54 -6.93 -0.76
C ARG A 260 16.77 -8.35 -1.29
N ASP A 261 17.11 -9.29 -0.41
CA ASP A 261 17.58 -10.63 -0.79
C ASP A 261 16.65 -11.77 -0.36
N GLY A 262 15.49 -11.47 0.24
CA GLY A 262 14.58 -12.49 0.76
C GLY A 262 13.26 -11.97 1.29
N SER A 263 12.49 -12.87 1.90
CA SER A 263 11.22 -12.63 2.59
C SER A 263 11.06 -13.66 3.70
N VAL A 264 10.32 -13.35 4.74
CA VAL A 264 10.05 -14.31 5.83
C VAL A 264 9.24 -15.52 5.34
N ASP A 265 8.40 -15.33 4.33
CA ASP A 265 7.55 -16.37 3.75
C ASP A 265 8.16 -17.05 2.51
N HIS A 266 9.46 -16.85 2.26
CA HIS A 266 10.15 -17.50 1.16
C HIS A 266 11.28 -18.42 1.63
N ASN A 267 11.07 -19.73 1.53
CA ASN A 267 12.11 -20.74 1.77
C ASN A 267 12.73 -21.17 0.43
N SER A 268 13.91 -20.60 0.11
CA SER A 268 14.58 -20.87 -1.18
C SER A 268 14.95 -22.34 -1.40
N ALA A 269 15.13 -23.15 -0.35
CA ALA A 269 15.38 -24.59 -0.49
C ALA A 269 14.14 -25.38 -0.99
N LYS A 270 12.93 -24.84 -0.78
CA LYS A 270 11.67 -25.45 -1.20
C LYS A 270 11.08 -24.80 -2.45
N LEU A 271 11.20 -23.47 -2.58
CA LEU A 271 10.50 -22.65 -3.56
C LEU A 271 11.43 -22.14 -4.69
N GLY A 272 12.73 -22.46 -4.63
CA GLY A 272 13.72 -21.94 -5.57
C GLY A 272 14.25 -20.55 -5.16
N PRO A 273 15.11 -19.94 -5.97
CA PRO A 273 15.73 -18.66 -5.67
C PRO A 273 14.69 -17.54 -5.49
N PHE A 274 14.80 -16.76 -4.42
CA PHE A 274 13.91 -15.61 -4.16
C PHE A 274 13.97 -14.55 -5.28
N SER A 275 15.11 -14.39 -5.94
CA SER A 275 15.28 -13.46 -7.05
C SER A 275 14.28 -13.70 -8.18
N LEU A 276 13.95 -14.96 -8.50
CA LEU A 276 12.97 -15.31 -9.54
C LEU A 276 11.54 -14.88 -9.15
N ARG A 277 11.17 -15.07 -7.87
CA ARG A 277 9.89 -14.60 -7.33
C ARG A 277 9.82 -13.07 -7.38
N LYS A 278 10.87 -12.39 -6.93
CA LYS A 278 10.98 -10.92 -6.95
C LYS A 278 10.89 -10.37 -8.38
N GLU A 279 11.62 -10.94 -9.33
CA GLU A 279 11.56 -10.54 -10.74
C GLU A 279 10.16 -10.70 -11.33
N ALA A 280 9.49 -11.82 -11.07
CA ALA A 280 8.11 -12.09 -11.51
C ALA A 280 7.12 -11.07 -10.95
N ALA A 281 7.21 -10.76 -9.67
CA ALA A 281 6.37 -9.79 -8.98
C ALA A 281 6.57 -8.37 -9.56
N ILE A 282 7.82 -7.93 -9.67
CA ILE A 282 8.19 -6.61 -10.22
C ILE A 282 7.72 -6.47 -11.66
N GLN A 283 7.89 -7.50 -12.49
CA GLN A 283 7.41 -7.48 -13.87
C GLN A 283 5.89 -7.32 -13.92
N ALA A 284 5.13 -8.12 -13.16
CA ALA A 284 3.68 -8.02 -13.11
C ALA A 284 3.23 -6.63 -12.61
N TYR A 285 3.88 -6.10 -11.59
CA TYR A 285 3.60 -4.77 -11.07
C TYR A 285 3.75 -3.69 -12.15
N HIS A 286 4.86 -3.69 -12.90
CA HIS A 286 5.06 -2.75 -14.00
C HIS A 286 4.10 -2.97 -15.17
N GLU A 287 3.61 -4.16 -15.41
CA GLU A 287 2.59 -4.42 -16.43
C GLU A 287 1.21 -3.88 -16.00
N TRP A 288 0.82 -4.06 -14.72
CA TRP A 288 -0.53 -3.81 -14.25
C TRP A 288 -0.74 -2.45 -13.59
N MET A 289 0.33 -1.77 -13.13
CA MET A 289 0.20 -0.47 -12.50
C MET A 289 0.42 0.68 -13.50
N PRO A 290 -0.36 1.77 -13.38
CA PRO A 290 -0.28 2.93 -14.29
C PRO A 290 0.91 3.84 -13.94
N ILE A 291 2.09 3.26 -13.79
CA ILE A 291 3.31 4.00 -13.42
C ILE A 291 4.28 4.12 -14.59
N ARG A 292 5.10 5.18 -14.54
CA ARG A 292 6.24 5.33 -15.45
C ARG A 292 7.40 4.50 -14.90
N THR A 293 7.91 3.56 -15.70
CA THR A 293 9.12 2.81 -15.35
C THR A 293 10.33 3.68 -15.61
N PRO A 294 11.08 4.11 -14.56
CA PRO A 294 12.15 5.09 -14.74
C PRO A 294 13.32 4.55 -15.55
N ASP A 295 13.68 3.28 -15.33
CA ASP A 295 14.79 2.60 -16.01
C ASP A 295 14.38 1.15 -16.31
N LEU A 296 14.26 0.81 -17.59
CA LEU A 296 13.92 -0.55 -18.02
C LEU A 296 15.02 -1.58 -17.73
N ALA A 297 16.26 -1.13 -17.54
CA ALA A 297 17.37 -2.00 -17.17
C ALA A 297 17.41 -2.29 -15.66
N ARG A 298 16.74 -1.47 -14.86
CA ARG A 298 16.66 -1.61 -13.39
C ARG A 298 15.20 -1.41 -12.93
N PRO A 299 14.31 -2.35 -13.23
CA PRO A 299 12.88 -2.21 -12.94
C PRO A 299 12.57 -2.22 -11.44
N ASP A 300 13.49 -2.65 -10.60
CA ASP A 300 13.44 -2.59 -9.13
C ASP A 300 13.62 -1.16 -8.58
N HIS A 301 14.09 -0.20 -9.37
CA HIS A 301 14.23 1.21 -8.97
C HIS A 301 12.93 1.98 -9.16
N ILE A 302 12.02 1.89 -8.18
CA ILE A 302 10.69 2.52 -8.25
C ILE A 302 10.64 3.93 -7.66
N TYR A 303 11.61 4.33 -6.83
CA TYR A 303 11.61 5.62 -6.16
C TYR A 303 11.69 6.79 -7.15
N ARG A 304 10.81 7.76 -6.99
CA ARG A 304 10.64 8.90 -7.89
C ARG A 304 9.97 10.09 -7.21
N SER A 305 10.04 11.28 -7.83
CA SER A 305 9.51 12.52 -7.26
C SER A 305 8.50 13.19 -8.18
N PHE A 306 7.56 13.91 -7.56
CA PHE A 306 6.51 14.68 -8.21
C PHE A 306 6.42 16.07 -7.58
N ASP A 307 6.51 17.13 -8.41
CA ASP A 307 6.43 18.51 -7.95
C ASP A 307 5.02 19.07 -8.21
N PHE A 308 4.29 19.34 -7.14
CA PHE A 308 2.98 19.98 -7.18
C PHE A 308 3.13 21.50 -7.03
N GLY A 309 3.72 22.12 -8.03
CA GLY A 309 4.03 23.54 -8.03
C GLY A 309 4.95 23.96 -6.88
N GLY A 310 4.67 25.16 -6.32
CA GLY A 310 5.40 25.65 -5.14
C GLY A 310 4.90 25.11 -3.80
N VAL A 311 3.83 24.30 -3.80
CA VAL A 311 3.19 23.82 -2.56
C VAL A 311 3.97 22.66 -1.95
N LEU A 312 4.12 21.55 -2.68
CA LEU A 312 4.84 20.38 -2.18
C LEU A 312 5.65 19.67 -3.26
N SER A 313 6.77 19.07 -2.86
CA SER A 313 7.47 18.03 -3.60
C SER A 313 7.21 16.69 -2.88
N LEU A 314 6.62 15.74 -3.61
CA LEU A 314 6.35 14.39 -3.15
C LEU A 314 7.51 13.49 -3.60
N HIS A 315 8.09 12.75 -2.66
CA HIS A 315 9.14 11.77 -2.90
C HIS A 315 8.62 10.40 -2.51
N MET A 316 8.33 9.55 -3.50
CA MET A 316 7.97 8.16 -3.29
C MET A 316 9.24 7.35 -3.08
N LEU A 317 9.34 6.68 -1.94
CA LEU A 317 10.53 5.90 -1.55
C LEU A 317 10.29 4.40 -1.76
N ASP A 318 11.38 3.67 -1.91
CA ASP A 318 11.42 2.20 -1.78
C ASP A 318 12.08 1.85 -0.44
N THR A 319 11.33 1.27 0.46
CA THR A 319 11.82 0.82 1.77
C THR A 319 11.91 -0.71 1.87
N ARG A 320 11.78 -1.44 0.73
CA ARG A 320 11.74 -2.92 0.71
C ARG A 320 12.80 -3.56 -0.20
N VAL A 321 12.85 -3.15 -1.46
CA VAL A 321 13.41 -3.98 -2.55
C VAL A 321 14.85 -3.63 -2.87
N VAL A 322 15.18 -2.33 -2.94
CA VAL A 322 16.46 -1.87 -3.50
C VAL A 322 17.65 -2.15 -2.60
N ALA A 323 17.51 -1.90 -1.29
CA ALA A 323 18.67 -1.91 -0.41
C ALA A 323 18.41 -2.41 1.02
N ARG A 324 17.13 -2.63 1.38
CA ARG A 324 16.77 -3.00 2.76
C ARG A 324 17.49 -4.26 3.21
N ASP A 325 18.18 -4.19 4.34
CA ASP A 325 18.67 -5.36 5.05
C ASP A 325 17.52 -6.10 5.75
N GLN A 326 17.70 -7.40 5.98
CA GLN A 326 16.72 -8.18 6.72
C GLN A 326 16.40 -7.54 8.07
N GLN A 327 15.13 -7.45 8.42
CA GLN A 327 14.68 -6.92 9.71
C GLN A 327 15.20 -7.75 10.87
N LEU A 328 15.45 -7.08 11.99
CA LEU A 328 15.81 -7.74 13.23
C LEU A 328 14.56 -8.35 13.86
N MET A 329 14.71 -9.51 14.47
CA MET A 329 13.61 -10.18 15.18
C MET A 329 13.96 -10.24 16.68
N ILE A 330 13.11 -9.65 17.53
CA ILE A 330 13.33 -9.64 18.99
C ILE A 330 13.53 -11.07 19.54
N SER A 331 12.80 -12.05 19.01
CA SER A 331 12.93 -13.46 19.41
C SER A 331 14.33 -14.03 19.22
N SER A 332 15.14 -13.50 18.30
CA SER A 332 16.51 -13.98 18.04
C SER A 332 17.54 -13.51 19.09
N TYR A 333 17.10 -12.64 20.02
CA TYR A 333 17.94 -12.11 21.10
C TYR A 333 17.66 -12.77 22.45
N PHE A 334 16.89 -13.86 22.49
CA PHE A 334 16.73 -14.66 23.68
C PHE A 334 17.68 -15.85 23.64
N GLY A 335 18.48 -16.02 24.72
CA GLY A 335 19.34 -17.19 24.91
C GLY A 335 18.55 -18.47 25.21
N GLN A 336 19.24 -19.60 25.32
CA GLN A 336 18.63 -20.88 25.74
C GLN A 336 18.02 -20.81 27.15
N ASP A 337 18.56 -19.93 27.99
CA ASP A 337 18.07 -19.60 29.33
C ASP A 337 16.85 -18.66 29.33
N LYS A 338 16.34 -18.29 28.14
CA LYS A 338 15.25 -17.34 27.92
C LYS A 338 15.56 -15.92 28.45
N GLN A 339 16.83 -15.58 28.65
CA GLN A 339 17.21 -14.22 28.98
C GLN A 339 17.42 -13.41 27.68
N PHE A 340 16.97 -12.16 27.70
CA PHE A 340 17.14 -11.22 26.60
C PHE A 340 18.57 -10.66 26.62
N ASP A 341 19.32 -10.83 25.52
CA ASP A 341 20.65 -10.27 25.34
C ASP A 341 20.56 -8.83 24.84
N GLU A 342 20.37 -7.91 25.77
CA GLU A 342 20.27 -6.48 25.49
C GLU A 342 21.53 -5.93 24.81
N THR A 343 22.72 -6.43 25.17
CA THR A 343 23.99 -5.98 24.60
C THR A 343 24.07 -6.31 23.11
N LYS A 344 23.76 -7.55 22.74
CA LYS A 344 23.71 -7.98 21.35
C LYS A 344 22.62 -7.21 20.59
N TYR A 345 21.43 -7.06 21.16
CA TYR A 345 20.30 -6.34 20.56
C TYR A 345 20.70 -4.90 20.22
N ARG A 346 21.23 -4.13 21.21
CA ARG A 346 21.64 -2.74 21.01
C ARG A 346 22.76 -2.61 19.98
N ARG A 347 23.75 -3.49 20.01
CA ARG A 347 24.84 -3.50 19.02
C ARG A 347 24.31 -3.68 17.61
N ASP A 348 23.40 -4.64 17.39
CA ASP A 348 22.88 -4.97 16.07
C ASP A 348 21.92 -3.88 15.58
N LEU A 349 21.08 -3.34 16.47
CA LEU A 349 20.14 -2.25 16.18
C LEU A 349 20.84 -0.94 15.79
N CYS A 350 21.91 -0.58 16.51
CA CYS A 350 22.67 0.66 16.26
C CYS A 350 23.80 0.45 15.24
N SER A 351 23.85 -0.67 14.55
CA SER A 351 24.89 -0.93 13.55
C SER A 351 24.86 0.13 12.45
N PRO A 352 25.97 0.82 12.17
CA PRO A 352 26.03 1.83 11.11
C PRO A 352 25.93 1.25 9.70
N HIS A 353 26.01 -0.09 9.59
CA HIS A 353 25.92 -0.80 8.33
C HIS A 353 24.50 -1.23 7.97
N ARG A 354 23.57 -1.17 8.94
CA ARG A 354 22.16 -1.46 8.65
C ARG A 354 21.52 -0.35 7.85
N GLN A 355 20.93 -0.72 6.72
CA GLN A 355 20.33 0.24 5.81
C GLN A 355 18.93 -0.21 5.38
N MET A 356 18.07 0.77 5.14
CA MET A 356 16.75 0.61 4.53
C MET A 356 16.74 1.13 3.10
N MET A 357 17.30 2.31 2.88
CA MET A 357 17.25 3.00 1.58
C MET A 357 18.48 2.77 0.71
N GLY A 358 19.61 2.47 1.32
CA GLY A 358 20.90 2.40 0.63
C GLY A 358 21.46 3.75 0.17
N VAL A 359 22.73 3.75 -0.18
CA VAL A 359 23.47 4.99 -0.51
C VAL A 359 22.93 5.68 -1.76
N GLU A 360 22.52 4.92 -2.76
CA GLU A 360 22.05 5.47 -4.05
C GLU A 360 20.74 6.23 -3.88
N GLN A 361 19.74 5.61 -3.26
CA GLN A 361 18.45 6.25 -3.02
C GLN A 361 18.58 7.44 -2.05
N MET A 362 19.42 7.31 -1.00
CA MET A 362 19.70 8.41 -0.06
C MET A 362 20.32 9.62 -0.79
N SER A 363 21.30 9.39 -1.67
CA SER A 363 21.92 10.45 -2.47
C SER A 363 20.95 11.08 -3.45
N TRP A 364 20.08 10.28 -4.06
CA TRP A 364 19.01 10.77 -4.93
C TRP A 364 18.03 11.66 -4.15
N LEU A 365 17.58 11.22 -2.97
CA LEU A 365 16.68 12.01 -2.13
C LEU A 365 17.31 13.34 -1.73
N GLU A 366 18.59 13.33 -1.32
CA GLU A 366 19.32 14.57 -0.98
C GLU A 366 19.36 15.56 -2.14
N LYS A 367 19.65 15.08 -3.35
CA LYS A 367 19.65 15.93 -4.56
C LYS A 367 18.26 16.54 -4.80
N LYS A 368 17.19 15.75 -4.62
CA LYS A 368 15.81 16.24 -4.81
C LYS A 368 15.41 17.25 -3.75
N VAL A 369 15.65 16.94 -2.47
CA VAL A 369 15.34 17.81 -1.33
C VAL A 369 16.11 19.13 -1.40
N SER A 370 17.41 19.09 -1.70
CA SER A 370 18.23 20.31 -1.80
C SER A 370 17.80 21.23 -2.94
N ALA A 371 17.45 20.65 -4.09
CA ALA A 371 17.01 21.40 -5.27
C ALA A 371 15.58 21.92 -5.18
N SER A 372 14.71 21.27 -4.41
CA SER A 372 13.29 21.63 -4.31
C SER A 372 13.09 23.02 -3.73
N LYS A 373 12.21 23.81 -4.38
CA LYS A 373 11.73 25.11 -3.91
C LYS A 373 10.33 25.05 -3.29
N ALA A 374 9.72 23.86 -3.27
CA ALA A 374 8.41 23.67 -2.70
C ALA A 374 8.41 23.90 -1.18
N ARG A 375 7.29 24.40 -0.67
CA ARG A 375 7.09 24.71 0.75
C ARG A 375 7.24 23.48 1.64
N TRP A 376 6.74 22.33 1.16
CA TRP A 376 6.73 21.05 1.87
C TRP A 376 7.55 20.00 1.13
N GLN A 377 8.27 19.19 1.89
CA GLN A 377 8.83 17.93 1.42
C GLN A 377 7.97 16.81 1.99
N VAL A 378 7.31 16.06 1.13
CA VAL A 378 6.42 14.97 1.51
C VAL A 378 7.09 13.66 1.12
N LEU A 379 7.33 12.77 2.07
CA LEU A 379 7.78 11.41 1.81
C LEU A 379 6.56 10.49 1.77
N GLY A 380 6.29 9.87 0.62
CA GLY A 380 5.33 8.78 0.48
C GLY A 380 6.08 7.47 0.55
N GLN A 381 5.86 6.68 1.59
CA GLN A 381 6.63 5.46 1.83
C GLN A 381 5.84 4.47 2.68
N GLN A 382 6.34 3.27 2.85
CA GLN A 382 5.59 2.11 3.29
C GLN A 382 5.40 2.10 4.82
N VAL A 383 6.48 2.03 5.58
CA VAL A 383 6.53 1.67 7.00
C VAL A 383 6.66 2.88 7.93
N LEU A 384 6.24 2.77 9.18
CA LEU A 384 6.26 3.87 10.16
C LEU A 384 7.68 4.43 10.37
N MET A 385 7.82 5.77 10.27
CA MET A 385 9.08 6.48 10.52
C MET A 385 9.19 7.01 11.95
N ALA A 386 8.07 7.29 12.60
CA ALA A 386 8.06 7.71 14.00
C ALA A 386 8.63 6.61 14.92
N ARG A 387 9.16 7.02 16.06
CA ARG A 387 9.62 6.09 17.10
C ARG A 387 8.41 5.46 17.79
N MET A 388 8.24 4.16 17.59
CA MET A 388 7.15 3.37 18.16
C MET A 388 7.68 2.49 19.31
N GLU A 389 8.37 3.12 20.25
CA GLU A 389 9.04 2.45 21.37
C GLU A 389 8.05 2.08 22.46
N LEU A 390 8.18 0.86 23.01
CA LEU A 390 7.37 0.37 24.11
C LEU A 390 8.21 0.13 25.39
N PRO A 391 7.57 0.15 26.57
CA PRO A 391 8.23 -0.29 27.79
C PRO A 391 8.79 -1.70 27.66
N PRO A 392 10.01 -2.01 28.13
CA PRO A 392 10.62 -3.33 27.98
C PRO A 392 9.79 -4.48 28.54
N ALA A 393 9.00 -4.23 29.59
CA ALA A 393 8.09 -5.23 30.14
C ALA A 393 7.00 -5.66 29.14
N VAL A 394 6.54 -4.75 28.28
CA VAL A 394 5.58 -5.02 27.21
C VAL A 394 6.30 -5.58 25.97
N ALA A 395 7.35 -4.93 25.52
CA ALA A 395 8.10 -5.30 24.31
C ALA A 395 8.67 -6.74 24.40
N LEU A 396 9.05 -7.19 25.60
CA LEU A 396 9.62 -8.50 25.87
C LEU A 396 8.58 -9.53 26.38
N GLY A 397 7.28 -9.19 26.34
CA GLY A 397 6.19 -10.11 26.69
C GLY A 397 6.10 -10.46 28.17
N LYS A 398 6.68 -9.66 29.09
CA LYS A 398 6.55 -9.86 30.55
C LYS A 398 5.17 -9.48 31.08
N CYS A 399 4.47 -8.60 30.40
CA CYS A 399 3.06 -8.24 30.61
C CYS A 399 2.48 -7.72 29.29
N ASN A 400 1.17 -7.64 29.18
CA ASN A 400 0.53 -7.02 28.02
C ASN A 400 0.37 -5.48 28.22
N SER A 401 0.03 -4.77 27.14
CA SER A 401 -0.13 -3.33 27.14
C SER A 401 -1.17 -2.81 28.15
N THR A 402 -2.28 -3.54 28.30
CA THR A 402 -3.37 -3.18 29.24
C THR A 402 -2.92 -3.31 30.69
N GLU A 403 -2.20 -4.41 31.01
CA GLU A 403 -1.65 -4.62 32.35
C GLU A 403 -0.64 -3.54 32.71
N PHE A 404 0.24 -3.16 31.75
CA PHE A 404 1.20 -2.07 31.98
C PHE A 404 0.50 -0.72 32.15
N ALA A 405 -0.51 -0.41 31.36
CA ALA A 405 -1.30 0.82 31.50
C ALA A 405 -2.02 0.89 32.86
N ALA A 406 -2.57 -0.24 33.33
CA ALA A 406 -3.17 -0.33 34.65
C ALA A 406 -2.13 -0.15 35.77
N LEU A 407 -0.92 -0.71 35.61
CA LEU A 407 0.20 -0.52 36.53
C LEU A 407 0.61 0.96 36.58
N LYS A 408 0.76 1.64 35.43
CA LYS A 408 1.09 3.06 35.34
C LYS A 408 0.06 3.94 36.07
N LYS A 409 -1.25 3.66 35.85
CA LYS A 409 -2.35 4.35 36.54
C LYS A 409 -2.33 4.11 38.07
N ARG A 410 -2.04 2.87 38.51
CA ARG A 410 -1.91 2.53 39.93
C ARG A 410 -0.74 3.27 40.57
N ALA A 411 0.43 3.26 39.92
CA ALA A 411 1.63 3.95 40.41
C ALA A 411 1.44 5.46 40.52
N ALA A 412 0.68 6.08 39.62
CA ALA A 412 0.35 7.50 39.70
C ALA A 412 -0.54 7.87 40.90
N ARG A 413 -1.39 6.92 41.36
CA ARG A 413 -2.30 7.11 42.51
C ARG A 413 -1.64 6.77 43.84
N ASP A 414 -0.89 5.68 43.88
CA ASP A 414 -0.24 5.15 45.07
C ASP A 414 1.16 4.60 44.71
N PRO A 415 2.18 5.48 44.62
CA PRO A 415 3.55 5.05 44.30
C PRO A 415 4.14 4.06 45.32
N ALA A 416 3.75 4.18 46.60
CA ALA A 416 4.27 3.36 47.69
C ALA A 416 3.65 1.95 47.69
N GLY A 417 2.46 1.78 47.10
CA GLY A 417 1.78 0.48 46.94
C GLY A 417 2.25 -0.35 45.76
N VAL A 418 3.28 0.12 45.03
CA VAL A 418 3.89 -0.61 43.91
C VAL A 418 5.13 -1.37 44.38
N ASP A 419 5.20 -2.67 44.20
CA ASP A 419 6.35 -3.46 44.57
C ASP A 419 7.61 -3.14 43.72
N ALA A 420 8.78 -3.55 44.20
CA ALA A 420 10.08 -3.19 43.63
C ALA A 420 10.23 -3.67 42.15
N LYS A 421 9.69 -4.84 41.79
CA LYS A 421 9.72 -5.35 40.41
C LYS A 421 8.96 -4.42 39.44
N HIS A 422 7.76 -3.99 39.84
CA HIS A 422 6.94 -3.12 39.00
C HIS A 422 7.46 -1.69 38.98
N GLN A 423 8.10 -1.22 40.07
CA GLN A 423 8.82 0.06 40.08
C GLN A 423 9.98 0.04 39.06
N ASP A 424 10.77 -1.04 39.02
CA ASP A 424 11.83 -1.24 38.03
C ASP A 424 11.27 -1.20 36.59
N TRP A 425 10.16 -1.88 36.31
CA TRP A 425 9.51 -1.83 34.99
C TRP A 425 9.11 -0.42 34.56
N LEU A 426 8.60 0.38 35.49
CA LEU A 426 8.18 1.76 35.22
C LEU A 426 9.36 2.73 35.04
N ALA A 427 10.52 2.41 35.61
CA ALA A 427 11.73 3.23 35.53
C ALA A 427 12.57 2.96 34.27
N GLN A 428 12.37 1.80 33.61
CA GLN A 428 13.14 1.45 32.42
C GLN A 428 12.75 2.33 31.22
N PRO A 429 13.72 2.84 30.44
CA PRO A 429 13.43 3.56 29.20
C PRO A 429 12.75 2.64 28.19
N CYS A 430 11.85 3.18 27.38
CA CYS A 430 11.23 2.44 26.28
C CYS A 430 12.27 1.94 25.28
N MET A 431 11.93 0.87 24.57
CA MET A 431 12.81 0.24 23.58
C MET A 431 12.09 0.08 22.24
N PRO A 432 12.78 0.19 21.11
CA PRO A 432 12.27 -0.16 19.81
C PRO A 432 11.83 -1.62 19.76
N CYS A 433 10.64 -1.88 19.19
CA CYS A 433 10.13 -3.25 19.06
C CYS A 433 9.41 -3.50 17.73
N PHE A 434 9.07 -2.46 17.01
CA PHE A 434 8.54 -2.51 15.64
C PHE A 434 9.71 -2.49 14.64
N LEU A 435 10.49 -3.57 14.59
CA LEU A 435 11.80 -3.60 13.91
C LEU A 435 11.69 -3.74 12.39
N ASP A 436 10.51 -4.00 11.86
CA ASP A 436 10.21 -3.91 10.44
C ASP A 436 10.02 -2.46 9.96
N SER A 437 9.70 -1.54 10.87
CA SER A 437 9.65 -0.10 10.62
C SER A 437 11.03 0.56 10.68
N TRP A 438 11.08 1.89 10.56
CA TRP A 438 12.33 2.67 10.71
C TRP A 438 12.98 2.54 12.09
N ASP A 439 12.28 2.00 13.09
CA ASP A 439 12.88 1.67 14.38
C ASP A 439 13.97 0.61 14.28
N GLY A 440 13.86 -0.30 13.30
CA GLY A 440 14.92 -1.26 12.99
C GLY A 440 16.07 -0.70 12.16
N TYR A 441 16.01 0.56 11.70
CA TYR A 441 16.96 1.20 10.78
C TYR A 441 17.27 2.64 11.18
N GLN A 442 17.57 2.83 12.45
CA GLN A 442 17.70 4.13 13.10
C GLN A 442 18.70 5.05 12.42
N ASN A 443 19.83 4.51 11.92
CA ASN A 443 20.85 5.32 11.25
C ASN A 443 20.29 5.98 9.97
N ASP A 444 19.58 5.23 9.13
CA ASP A 444 18.98 5.77 7.90
C ASP A 444 17.92 6.83 8.24
N ARG A 445 17.11 6.60 9.28
CA ARG A 445 16.14 7.61 9.77
C ARG A 445 16.83 8.92 10.15
N GLU A 446 17.90 8.85 10.92
CA GLU A 446 18.65 10.04 11.35
C GLU A 446 19.33 10.74 10.17
N LEU A 447 19.79 10.01 9.16
CA LEU A 447 20.32 10.62 7.93
C LEU A 447 19.26 11.44 7.20
N VAL A 448 18.02 10.92 7.09
CA VAL A 448 16.89 11.65 6.50
C VAL A 448 16.54 12.88 7.34
N PHE A 449 16.46 12.76 8.66
CA PHE A 449 16.13 13.87 9.56
C PHE A 449 17.20 14.97 9.49
N ASN A 450 18.48 14.61 9.53
CA ASN A 450 19.60 15.54 9.39
C ASN A 450 19.59 16.25 8.04
N MET A 451 19.23 15.54 6.95
CA MET A 451 19.06 16.12 5.61
C MET A 451 17.97 17.20 5.63
N MET A 452 16.80 16.91 6.18
CA MET A 452 15.68 17.87 6.24
C MET A 452 16.02 19.11 7.08
N GLN A 453 16.72 18.93 8.20
CA GLN A 453 17.17 20.03 9.06
C GLN A 453 18.25 20.89 8.37
N ARG A 454 19.28 20.26 7.78
CA ARG A 454 20.36 20.95 7.06
C ARG A 454 19.83 21.82 5.93
N HIS A 455 18.85 21.33 5.19
CA HIS A 455 18.20 22.06 4.11
C HIS A 455 16.99 22.91 4.58
N ARG A 456 16.71 22.98 5.89
CA ARG A 456 15.63 23.76 6.53
C ARG A 456 14.25 23.50 5.92
N LYS A 457 13.97 22.22 5.62
CA LYS A 457 12.71 21.82 4.96
C LYS A 457 11.59 21.56 5.98
N ASN A 458 10.35 21.71 5.55
CA ASN A 458 9.17 21.27 6.29
C ASN A 458 8.85 19.85 5.86
N LEU A 459 9.02 18.89 6.75
CA LEU A 459 8.82 17.46 6.46
C LEU A 459 7.41 17.01 6.87
N VAL A 460 6.75 16.29 5.98
CA VAL A 460 5.59 15.45 6.25
C VAL A 460 5.86 14.06 5.72
N VAL A 461 5.58 13.04 6.51
CA VAL A 461 5.71 11.64 6.10
C VAL A 461 4.33 11.01 6.00
N LEU A 462 4.06 10.29 4.92
CA LEU A 462 2.83 9.54 4.66
C LEU A 462 3.18 8.06 4.62
N THR A 463 2.55 7.24 5.48
CA THR A 463 2.88 5.83 5.68
C THR A 463 1.64 4.94 5.72
N GLY A 464 1.83 3.61 5.61
CA GLY A 464 0.81 2.56 5.64
C GLY A 464 1.21 1.36 6.49
N ASP A 465 1.24 0.17 5.90
CA ASP A 465 1.73 -1.12 6.44
C ASP A 465 0.96 -1.64 7.67
N THR A 466 0.79 -0.84 8.69
CA THR A 466 0.33 -1.30 10.01
C THR A 466 -1.18 -1.55 10.12
N HIS A 467 -1.96 -1.28 9.09
CA HIS A 467 -3.43 -1.41 9.02
C HIS A 467 -4.20 -0.53 10.02
N ASN A 468 -3.51 0.39 10.68
CA ASN A 468 -4.08 1.30 11.66
C ASN A 468 -3.76 2.74 11.29
N ALA A 469 -4.63 3.67 11.67
CA ALA A 469 -4.33 5.09 11.51
C ALA A 469 -3.51 5.57 12.71
N TRP A 470 -2.41 6.29 12.41
CA TRP A 470 -1.56 6.91 13.42
C TRP A 470 -1.22 8.34 13.02
N ALA A 471 -0.98 9.20 14.02
CA ALA A 471 -0.35 10.49 13.80
C ALA A 471 0.72 10.72 14.87
N SER A 472 1.93 11.06 14.44
CA SER A 472 3.09 11.19 15.31
C SER A 472 3.89 12.45 15.01
N ASP A 473 4.44 13.07 16.04
CA ASP A 473 5.50 14.05 15.90
C ASP A 473 6.85 13.34 15.64
N LEU A 474 7.63 13.85 14.70
CA LEU A 474 8.94 13.30 14.36
C LEU A 474 10.06 14.09 15.03
N HIS A 475 10.86 13.39 15.84
CA HIS A 475 12.00 13.95 16.55
C HIS A 475 13.28 13.18 16.24
N ASP A 476 14.38 13.90 16.09
CA ASP A 476 15.71 13.29 15.97
C ASP A 476 16.21 12.72 17.32
N VAL A 477 17.41 12.14 17.33
CA VAL A 477 18.01 11.55 18.54
C VAL A 477 18.27 12.59 19.66
N GLU A 478 18.35 13.88 19.31
CA GLU A 478 18.54 14.97 20.25
C GLU A 478 17.21 15.56 20.74
N GLY A 479 16.07 14.99 20.33
CA GLY A 479 14.72 15.45 20.68
C GLY A 479 14.27 16.70 19.92
N ARG A 480 14.99 17.14 18.89
CA ARG A 480 14.60 18.28 18.06
C ARG A 480 13.51 17.86 17.08
N GLN A 481 12.46 18.64 16.99
CA GLN A 481 11.37 18.36 16.07
C GLN A 481 11.78 18.58 14.62
N VAL A 482 11.54 17.57 13.77
CA VAL A 482 11.87 17.55 12.34
C VAL A 482 10.64 17.75 11.48
N GLY A 483 9.54 17.10 11.82
CA GLY A 483 8.31 17.10 11.04
C GLY A 483 7.20 16.32 11.72
N VAL A 484 6.25 15.84 10.92
CA VAL A 484 5.14 15.00 11.38
C VAL A 484 4.95 13.80 10.46
N GLU A 485 4.36 12.74 10.99
CA GLU A 485 3.92 11.56 10.24
C GLU A 485 2.41 11.40 10.33
N PHE A 486 1.79 11.10 9.18
CA PHE A 486 0.41 10.65 9.05
C PHE A 486 0.43 9.24 8.46
N ALA A 487 -0.01 8.26 9.24
CA ALA A 487 -0.16 6.88 8.80
C ALA A 487 -1.61 6.57 8.47
N GLY A 488 -1.83 5.96 7.31
CA GLY A 488 -3.14 5.58 6.81
C GLY A 488 -3.65 4.30 7.45
N PRO A 489 -4.98 4.18 7.64
CA PRO A 489 -5.59 2.88 7.88
C PRO A 489 -5.55 2.04 6.60
N SER A 490 -5.87 0.76 6.74
CA SER A 490 -6.02 -0.13 5.59
C SER A 490 -7.31 0.15 4.80
N VAL A 491 -7.28 -0.18 3.50
CA VAL A 491 -8.49 -0.25 2.67
C VAL A 491 -9.43 -1.37 3.14
N SER A 492 -8.88 -2.55 3.46
CA SER A 492 -9.68 -3.72 3.87
C SER A 492 -8.98 -4.66 4.84
N SER A 493 -7.65 -4.64 4.96
CA SER A 493 -6.90 -5.50 5.88
C SER A 493 -7.29 -5.26 7.33
N PRO A 494 -7.45 -6.30 8.19
CA PRO A 494 -7.74 -6.13 9.60
C PRO A 494 -6.61 -5.41 10.34
N GLY A 495 -6.99 -4.55 11.30
CA GLY A 495 -6.07 -3.84 12.18
C GLY A 495 -5.78 -4.62 13.48
N MET A 496 -5.53 -3.89 14.55
CA MET A 496 -5.21 -4.48 15.87
C MET A 496 -6.39 -5.19 16.52
N GLU A 497 -7.63 -4.98 16.08
CA GLU A 497 -8.83 -5.58 16.67
C GLU A 497 -8.76 -7.12 16.71
N GLY A 498 -8.05 -7.74 15.77
CA GLY A 498 -7.82 -9.19 15.76
C GLY A 498 -7.10 -9.72 17.00
N GLY A 499 -6.18 -8.92 17.53
CA GLY A 499 -5.38 -9.23 18.72
C GLY A 499 -5.99 -8.80 20.05
N TYR A 500 -7.01 -7.94 20.01
CA TYR A 500 -7.65 -7.36 21.19
C TYR A 500 -9.17 -7.59 21.18
N ARG A 501 -9.63 -8.78 20.79
CA ARG A 501 -11.05 -9.12 20.55
C ARG A 501 -11.99 -8.82 21.72
N ASP A 502 -11.49 -8.89 22.96
CA ASP A 502 -12.27 -8.68 24.19
C ASP A 502 -12.10 -7.25 24.75
N ARG A 503 -11.62 -6.31 23.93
CA ARG A 503 -11.36 -4.92 24.32
C ARG A 503 -12.08 -3.94 23.45
N ASP A 504 -12.50 -2.84 24.03
CA ASP A 504 -12.97 -1.69 23.25
C ASP A 504 -11.80 -1.15 22.40
N PRO A 505 -11.95 -1.02 21.08
CA PRO A 505 -10.92 -0.48 20.21
C PRO A 505 -10.46 0.94 20.58
N GLU A 506 -11.34 1.75 21.16
CA GLU A 506 -10.99 3.10 21.64
C GLU A 506 -10.07 3.02 22.86
N ASP A 507 -10.31 2.09 23.79
CA ASP A 507 -9.41 1.83 24.91
C ASP A 507 -8.03 1.38 24.42
N VAL A 508 -7.97 0.51 23.42
CA VAL A 508 -6.70 0.05 22.81
C VAL A 508 -5.96 1.24 22.20
N ALA A 509 -6.62 2.07 21.42
CA ALA A 509 -6.03 3.26 20.82
C ALA A 509 -5.48 4.23 21.87
N ASN A 510 -6.25 4.51 22.91
CA ASN A 510 -5.83 5.37 24.03
C ASN A 510 -4.62 4.80 24.78
N ILE A 511 -4.57 3.48 25.01
CA ILE A 511 -3.42 2.82 25.63
C ILE A 511 -2.16 3.00 24.77
N MET A 512 -2.26 2.87 23.44
CA MET A 512 -1.11 3.09 22.55
C MET A 512 -0.62 4.54 22.60
N VAL A 513 -1.51 5.53 22.57
CA VAL A 513 -1.17 6.95 22.71
C VAL A 513 -0.52 7.25 24.06
N ASP A 514 -1.00 6.63 25.14
CA ASP A 514 -0.42 6.80 26.48
C ASP A 514 0.98 6.16 26.64
N MET A 515 1.30 5.13 25.86
CA MET A 515 2.57 4.41 25.97
C MET A 515 3.63 4.92 25.01
N ILE A 516 3.26 5.31 23.80
CA ILE A 516 4.20 5.67 22.72
C ILE A 516 4.38 7.18 22.71
N GLY A 517 5.55 7.65 23.15
CA GLY A 517 5.80 9.06 23.41
C GLY A 517 5.46 10.04 22.28
N PRO A 518 5.88 9.82 21.02
CA PRO A 518 5.58 10.75 19.92
C PRO A 518 4.18 10.59 19.31
N LEU A 519 3.41 9.59 19.73
CA LEU A 519 2.11 9.28 19.16
C LEU A 519 1.03 10.23 19.69
N TYR A 520 0.36 10.94 18.79
CA TYR A 520 -0.68 11.91 19.09
C TYR A 520 -2.10 11.35 18.91
N TYR A 521 -2.29 10.48 17.90
CA TYR A 521 -3.57 9.90 17.55
C TYR A 521 -3.42 8.45 17.07
N ALA A 522 -4.36 7.61 17.44
CA ALA A 522 -4.49 6.23 17.00
C ALA A 522 -5.95 5.88 16.68
N GLN A 523 -6.16 5.08 15.62
CA GLN A 523 -7.40 4.35 15.35
C GLN A 523 -7.02 2.95 14.88
N THR A 524 -7.43 1.92 15.62
CA THR A 524 -6.84 0.58 15.55
C THR A 524 -7.77 -0.51 15.00
N SER A 525 -8.98 -0.12 14.52
CA SER A 525 -10.00 -1.10 14.13
C SER A 525 -10.80 -0.75 12.88
N LYS A 526 -10.75 0.51 12.41
CA LYS A 526 -11.57 0.98 11.27
C LYS A 526 -10.80 0.93 9.96
N ARG A 527 -11.51 0.66 8.86
CA ARG A 527 -10.97 0.71 7.48
C ARG A 527 -11.25 2.06 6.87
N GLY A 528 -10.30 2.57 6.08
CA GLY A 528 -10.43 3.91 5.54
C GLY A 528 -9.24 4.36 4.72
N TYR A 529 -9.12 5.68 4.58
CA TYR A 529 -8.03 6.35 3.89
C TYR A 529 -7.80 7.75 4.45
N MET A 530 -6.68 8.37 4.07
CA MET A 530 -6.40 9.76 4.41
C MET A 530 -6.74 10.69 3.26
N ILE A 531 -7.25 11.88 3.58
CA ILE A 531 -7.29 13.03 2.67
C ILE A 531 -6.29 14.05 3.18
N VAL A 532 -5.21 14.23 2.44
CA VAL A 532 -4.13 15.16 2.78
C VAL A 532 -4.26 16.42 1.93
N THR A 533 -4.51 17.55 2.58
CA THR A 533 -4.62 18.86 1.92
C THR A 533 -3.44 19.73 2.33
N ALA A 534 -2.60 20.08 1.35
CA ALA A 534 -1.45 20.97 1.54
C ALA A 534 -1.71 22.35 0.96
N THR A 535 -1.34 23.40 1.70
CA THR A 535 -1.21 24.78 1.23
C THR A 535 0.19 25.31 1.54
N HIS A 536 0.50 26.56 1.22
CA HIS A 536 1.79 27.16 1.63
C HIS A 536 1.92 27.32 3.14
N GLU A 537 0.82 27.39 3.90
CA GLU A 537 0.79 27.64 5.33
C GLU A 537 0.75 26.35 6.16
N GLN A 538 0.01 25.35 5.69
CA GLN A 538 -0.26 24.13 6.46
C GLN A 538 -0.40 22.89 5.58
N VAL A 539 -0.20 21.72 6.23
CA VAL A 539 -0.69 20.43 5.74
C VAL A 539 -1.69 19.89 6.74
N ARG A 540 -2.90 19.57 6.26
CA ARG A 540 -3.99 18.97 7.03
C ARG A 540 -4.19 17.54 6.55
N CYS A 541 -4.39 16.62 7.49
CA CYS A 541 -4.80 15.25 7.26
C CYS A 541 -6.18 15.02 7.88
N ASP A 542 -7.10 14.50 7.07
CA ASP A 542 -8.42 14.05 7.49
C ASP A 542 -8.48 12.52 7.33
N TRP A 543 -8.63 11.77 8.43
CA TRP A 543 -8.85 10.33 8.38
C TRP A 543 -10.32 10.04 8.14
N ARG A 544 -10.61 9.42 7.02
CA ARG A 544 -11.94 9.06 6.59
C ARG A 544 -12.14 7.56 6.63
N PHE A 545 -13.17 7.09 7.34
CA PHE A 545 -13.44 5.68 7.57
C PHE A 545 -14.80 5.28 7.02
N VAL A 546 -14.90 4.00 6.61
CA VAL A 546 -16.15 3.33 6.33
C VAL A 546 -16.60 2.55 7.57
N ASP A 547 -17.92 2.41 7.76
CA ASP A 547 -18.48 1.68 8.89
C ASP A 547 -18.37 0.15 8.73
N THR A 548 -18.26 -0.35 7.50
CA THR A 548 -18.08 -1.78 7.20
C THR A 548 -17.37 -2.01 5.87
N VAL A 549 -16.68 -3.16 5.77
CA VAL A 549 -16.17 -3.74 4.52
C VAL A 549 -16.82 -5.10 4.21
N HIS A 550 -17.78 -5.54 5.03
CA HIS A 550 -18.45 -6.83 4.88
C HIS A 550 -19.82 -6.72 4.21
N SER A 551 -20.26 -5.52 3.87
CA SER A 551 -21.45 -5.22 3.07
C SER A 551 -21.10 -4.19 2.02
N ARG A 552 -21.76 -4.25 0.84
CA ARG A 552 -21.65 -3.19 -0.18
C ARG A 552 -22.47 -1.93 0.14
N GLU A 553 -23.42 -2.05 1.07
CA GLU A 553 -24.11 -0.92 1.67
C GLU A 553 -23.28 -0.43 2.85
N PHE A 554 -22.80 0.79 2.77
CA PHE A 554 -21.94 1.41 3.77
C PHE A 554 -22.13 2.91 3.85
N SER A 555 -21.73 3.48 4.99
CA SER A 555 -21.55 4.91 5.18
C SER A 555 -20.06 5.24 5.44
N ALA A 556 -19.68 6.48 5.15
CA ALA A 556 -18.31 6.93 5.39
C ALA A 556 -18.30 8.29 6.10
N SER A 557 -17.42 8.46 7.07
CA SER A 557 -17.29 9.68 7.87
C SER A 557 -15.81 10.02 8.15
N THR A 558 -15.55 11.30 8.41
CA THR A 558 -14.24 11.75 8.94
C THR A 558 -14.27 11.64 10.46
N ASP A 559 -13.32 10.91 11.02
CA ASP A 559 -13.19 10.68 12.46
C ASP A 559 -12.30 11.74 13.13
N ARG A 560 -11.17 12.03 12.50
CA ARG A 560 -10.17 12.96 13.03
C ARG A 560 -9.59 13.85 11.94
N SER A 561 -9.26 15.08 12.32
CA SER A 561 -8.54 16.04 11.48
C SER A 561 -7.40 16.65 12.28
N LEU A 562 -6.18 16.50 11.78
CA LEU A 562 -4.98 17.10 12.35
C LEU A 562 -4.26 17.93 11.29
N ARG A 563 -3.45 18.88 11.74
CA ARG A 563 -2.63 19.69 10.84
C ARG A 563 -1.25 19.97 11.42
N THR A 564 -0.34 20.35 10.56
CA THR A 564 0.95 20.94 10.91
C THR A 564 1.13 22.25 10.16
N MET A 565 1.82 23.21 10.79
CA MET A 565 2.09 24.52 10.21
C MET A 565 3.52 24.60 9.70
N ALA A 566 3.72 25.39 8.64
CA ALA A 566 5.04 25.57 8.06
C ALA A 566 5.93 26.48 8.93
N GLY A 567 7.21 26.18 8.98
CA GLY A 567 8.26 26.98 9.61
C GLY A 567 8.84 26.38 10.87
N PRO A 568 10.04 26.82 11.27
CA PRO A 568 10.69 26.36 12.49
C PRO A 568 9.80 26.58 13.73
N GLY A 569 9.74 25.58 14.61
CA GLY A 569 8.93 25.59 15.83
C GLY A 569 7.43 25.28 15.63
N ASN A 570 6.94 25.21 14.37
CA ASN A 570 5.53 24.96 14.04
C ASN A 570 5.27 23.57 13.46
N ARG A 571 6.32 22.79 13.23
CA ARG A 571 6.28 21.46 12.57
C ARG A 571 5.77 20.37 13.49
N LYS A 572 4.73 20.63 14.25
CA LYS A 572 4.10 19.70 15.21
C LYS A 572 2.63 19.53 14.88
N LEU A 573 2.07 18.43 15.34
CA LEU A 573 0.66 18.14 15.24
C LEU A 573 -0.17 19.08 16.09
N VAL A 574 -1.25 19.61 15.51
CA VAL A 574 -2.25 20.39 16.21
C VAL A 574 -3.64 20.02 15.71
N GLU A 575 -4.64 20.13 16.60
CA GLU A 575 -6.04 19.94 16.24
C GLU A 575 -6.47 20.95 15.18
N CYS A 576 -7.30 20.48 14.25
CA CYS A 576 -8.10 21.39 13.45
C CYS A 576 -9.25 21.83 14.36
N GLY A 577 -9.28 23.11 14.81
CA GLY A 577 -10.45 23.64 15.50
C GLY A 577 -11.70 23.37 14.67
N ASN A 578 -12.83 23.11 15.33
CA ASN A 578 -14.11 22.99 14.65
C ASN A 578 -14.34 24.26 13.83
N ALA A 579 -14.46 24.09 12.48
CA ALA A 579 -14.74 25.20 11.57
C ALA A 579 -16.19 25.62 11.68
#